data_64f2a0f2bb02fd940dfa7b344c1d7363
#
_entry.id   64f2a0f2bb02fd940dfa7b344c1d7363
#
_cell.length_a   1.000
_cell.length_b   1.000
_cell.length_c   1.000
_cell.angle_alpha   90.00
_cell.angle_beta   90.00
_cell.angle_gamma   90.00
#
_symmetry.space_group_name_H-M   'P 1'
#
loop_
_entity.id
_entity.type
_entity.pdbx_description
1 polymer ?
#
loop_
_entity_poly.entity_id
_entity_poly.type
_entity_poly.pdbx_seq_one_letter_code
_entity_poly.pdbx_strand_id
1 'polypeptide(L)'
;MTNNKSQIKKILFVASGNKKGAGVVSSFVQSQFDSLKAEGLDMVLFPIKGKGWRGYLKAVFALRKLVKREHPDIIHAHYSTCGFVASLATMCMMHKPKILVSILGSFPTHNAKWRRVRWAIQNLWDGALTKSERTRNQLGLDIPVIPNGVNLDIFRPMDQAEARKKVGFAPKDKLQTTNHTYIIWCSNPERVEKNWPLAEAAVKQLQITNYKLQISLIPVYNKTPQEVCTYMNAADCLLLTSDSEGSPNVIKEAMACNCPIVTTDVGDVKERLHNLEGCFVAPIGDLSFVIGELAKDLEKTLAFGKRTEGRKRIVEDRLEISQIAKRIIEVYE
;
A
#
# COMPACT_ATOMS: atom_id res chain seq x y z
N MET A 1 5.86 -41.41 -0.76
CA MET A 1 6.83 -40.30 -0.55
C MET A 1 6.17 -39.28 0.37
N THR A 2 6.42 -39.38 1.64
CA THR A 2 5.87 -38.51 2.67
C THR A 2 6.54 -37.13 2.53
N ASN A 3 5.78 -36.16 2.09
CA ASN A 3 6.18 -34.74 2.04
C ASN A 3 6.48 -34.28 3.47
N ASN A 4 7.75 -34.31 3.85
CA ASN A 4 8.23 -33.75 5.12
C ASN A 4 8.32 -32.19 4.91
N LYS A 5 7.16 -31.53 4.74
CA LYS A 5 7.09 -30.07 4.88
C LYS A 5 7.44 -29.78 6.33
N SER A 6 8.56 -29.12 6.57
CA SER A 6 8.92 -28.61 7.89
C SER A 6 7.76 -27.72 8.35
N GLN A 7 6.99 -28.21 9.32
CA GLN A 7 5.78 -27.54 9.76
C GLN A 7 6.20 -26.26 10.50
N ILE A 8 6.06 -25.10 9.84
CA ILE A 8 6.26 -23.80 10.47
C ILE A 8 5.25 -23.70 11.60
N LYS A 9 5.73 -23.71 12.84
CA LYS A 9 4.86 -23.82 14.02
C LYS A 9 4.35 -22.49 14.50
N LYS A 10 5.21 -21.47 14.56
CA LYS A 10 4.83 -20.15 15.09
C LYS A 10 5.55 -18.98 14.46
N ILE A 11 4.81 -17.94 14.11
CA ILE A 11 5.32 -16.72 13.51
C ILE A 11 5.03 -15.52 14.40
N LEU A 12 6.07 -14.75 14.71
CA LEU A 12 5.95 -13.47 15.40
C LEU A 12 6.01 -12.32 14.39
N PHE A 13 4.88 -11.63 14.24
CA PHE A 13 4.71 -10.57 13.26
C PHE A 13 4.98 -9.20 13.93
N VAL A 14 6.08 -8.54 13.55
CA VAL A 14 6.54 -7.30 14.19
C VAL A 14 6.31 -6.10 13.28
N ALA A 15 5.55 -5.12 13.74
CA ALA A 15 5.24 -3.94 12.94
C ALA A 15 5.23 -2.65 13.79
N SER A 16 5.37 -1.49 13.14
CA SER A 16 5.21 -0.21 13.81
C SER A 16 3.76 0.01 14.22
N GLY A 17 3.51 0.19 15.51
CA GLY A 17 2.20 0.49 16.10
C GLY A 17 1.97 1.97 16.40
N ASN A 18 2.75 2.87 15.78
CA ASN A 18 2.76 4.30 16.13
C ASN A 18 1.66 5.13 15.42
N LYS A 19 0.88 4.56 14.51
CA LYS A 19 -0.31 5.23 13.98
C LYS A 19 -1.40 5.28 15.05
N LYS A 20 -1.91 6.46 15.37
CA LYS A 20 -2.94 6.73 16.40
C LYS A 20 -2.53 6.47 17.87
N GLY A 21 -1.24 6.43 18.19
CA GLY A 21 -0.74 6.55 19.57
C GLY A 21 -0.73 5.30 20.45
N ALA A 22 -1.53 4.28 20.19
CA ALA A 22 -1.80 3.22 21.17
C ALA A 22 -1.45 1.78 20.72
N GLY A 23 -0.50 1.60 19.84
CA GLY A 23 -0.12 0.23 19.41
C GLY A 23 -1.02 -0.34 18.31
N VAL A 24 -1.70 0.51 17.56
CA VAL A 24 -2.51 0.12 16.40
C VAL A 24 -1.62 0.10 15.17
N VAL A 25 -1.49 -1.05 14.53
CA VAL A 25 -0.79 -1.19 13.24
C VAL A 25 -1.61 -0.58 12.10
N SER A 26 -0.98 -0.34 10.95
CA SER A 26 -1.70 0.13 9.77
C SER A 26 -2.68 -0.94 9.26
N SER A 27 -3.77 -0.52 8.63
CA SER A 27 -4.82 -1.41 8.12
C SER A 27 -4.28 -2.50 7.18
N PHE A 28 -3.31 -2.18 6.31
CA PHE A 28 -2.74 -3.16 5.40
C PHE A 28 -1.88 -4.22 6.12
N VAL A 29 -1.16 -3.83 7.19
CA VAL A 29 -0.40 -4.78 8.03
C VAL A 29 -1.36 -5.70 8.77
N GLN A 30 -2.45 -5.16 9.31
CA GLN A 30 -3.49 -5.96 9.96
C GLN A 30 -4.13 -6.93 8.97
N SER A 31 -4.52 -6.46 7.79
CA SER A 31 -5.12 -7.32 6.76
C SER A 31 -4.18 -8.44 6.32
N GLN A 32 -2.88 -8.16 6.18
CA GLN A 32 -1.89 -9.20 5.85
C GLN A 32 -1.71 -10.20 7.00
N PHE A 33 -1.67 -9.74 8.25
CA PHE A 33 -1.63 -10.60 9.42
C PHE A 33 -2.85 -11.52 9.48
N ASP A 34 -4.04 -10.97 9.31
CA ASP A 34 -5.31 -11.72 9.35
C ASP A 34 -5.38 -12.75 8.21
N SER A 35 -4.92 -12.38 7.02
CA SER A 35 -4.87 -13.27 5.86
C SER A 35 -3.91 -14.45 6.06
N LEU A 36 -2.72 -14.21 6.59
CA LEU A 36 -1.77 -15.29 6.91
C LEU A 36 -2.31 -16.21 8.02
N LYS A 37 -2.97 -15.64 9.02
CA LYS A 37 -3.62 -16.41 10.08
C LYS A 37 -4.78 -17.27 9.55
N ALA A 38 -5.52 -16.78 8.56
CA ALA A 38 -6.59 -17.54 7.89
C ALA A 38 -6.07 -18.75 7.11
N GLU A 39 -4.81 -18.74 6.65
CA GLU A 39 -4.14 -19.90 6.04
C GLU A 39 -3.67 -20.95 7.08
N GLY A 40 -4.03 -20.79 8.36
CA GLY A 40 -3.78 -21.77 9.42
C GLY A 40 -2.47 -21.61 10.18
N LEU A 41 -1.75 -20.52 10.00
CA LEU A 41 -0.50 -20.23 10.72
C LEU A 41 -0.77 -19.81 12.16
N ASP A 42 0.03 -20.33 13.12
CA ASP A 42 0.05 -19.81 14.49
C ASP A 42 0.83 -18.49 14.53
N MET A 43 0.11 -17.39 14.74
CA MET A 43 0.67 -16.05 14.58
C MET A 43 0.41 -15.16 15.79
N VAL A 44 1.46 -14.47 16.23
CA VAL A 44 1.40 -13.45 17.27
C VAL A 44 1.78 -12.09 16.69
N LEU A 45 0.94 -11.07 16.88
CA LEU A 45 1.21 -9.69 16.46
C LEU A 45 1.89 -8.90 17.58
N PHE A 46 3.04 -8.31 17.28
CA PHE A 46 3.76 -7.41 18.18
C PHE A 46 3.84 -6.00 17.59
N PRO A 47 2.97 -5.07 18.01
CA PRO A 47 3.06 -3.66 17.62
C PRO A 47 4.13 -2.93 18.43
N ILE A 48 5.11 -2.34 17.76
CA ILE A 48 6.09 -1.45 18.43
C ILE A 48 5.39 -0.17 18.82
N LYS A 49 5.39 0.13 20.14
CA LYS A 49 4.76 1.32 20.73
C LYS A 49 5.81 2.37 21.09
N GLY A 50 5.43 3.64 20.98
CA GLY A 50 6.25 4.79 21.39
C GLY A 50 6.94 5.49 20.21
N LYS A 51 7.24 6.78 20.41
CA LYS A 51 7.86 7.65 19.39
C LYS A 51 9.39 7.70 19.57
N GLY A 52 10.10 7.86 18.44
CA GLY A 52 11.53 8.08 18.40
C GLY A 52 12.36 6.88 18.93
N TRP A 53 13.66 7.07 19.09
CA TRP A 53 14.61 6.02 19.47
C TRP A 53 14.31 5.34 20.80
N ARG A 54 13.75 6.08 21.80
CA ARG A 54 13.37 5.53 23.12
C ARG A 54 12.26 4.49 23.01
N GLY A 55 11.29 4.70 22.11
CA GLY A 55 10.23 3.73 21.85
C GLY A 55 10.77 2.44 21.25
N TYR A 56 11.67 2.55 20.27
CA TYR A 56 12.34 1.39 19.66
C TYR A 56 13.22 0.65 20.67
N LEU A 57 13.98 1.34 21.53
CA LEU A 57 14.80 0.70 22.54
C LEU A 57 13.95 -0.08 23.56
N LYS A 58 12.84 0.49 24.07
CA LYS A 58 11.89 -0.23 24.91
C LYS A 58 11.32 -1.45 24.21
N ALA A 59 11.04 -1.34 22.92
CA ALA A 59 10.53 -2.44 22.11
C ALA A 59 11.52 -3.63 22.02
N VAL A 60 12.84 -3.38 22.00
CA VAL A 60 13.85 -4.46 22.02
C VAL A 60 13.68 -5.35 23.24
N PHE A 61 13.57 -4.77 24.44
CA PHE A 61 13.40 -5.55 25.68
C PHE A 61 12.05 -6.27 25.74
N ALA A 62 10.98 -5.60 25.34
CA ALA A 62 9.64 -6.19 25.30
C ALA A 62 9.56 -7.34 24.30
N LEU A 63 10.13 -7.15 23.10
CA LEU A 63 10.19 -8.18 22.07
C LEU A 63 11.03 -9.39 22.52
N ARG A 64 12.20 -9.14 23.16
CA ARG A 64 13.03 -10.20 23.72
C ARG A 64 12.28 -11.06 24.73
N LYS A 65 11.50 -10.44 25.64
CA LYS A 65 10.64 -11.15 26.59
C LYS A 65 9.58 -11.98 25.87
N LEU A 66 8.97 -11.43 24.84
CA LEU A 66 7.95 -12.12 24.03
C LEU A 66 8.54 -13.31 23.27
N VAL A 67 9.70 -13.14 22.61
CA VAL A 67 10.38 -14.24 21.89
C VAL A 67 10.73 -15.39 22.83
N LYS A 68 11.21 -15.09 24.06
CA LYS A 68 11.48 -16.10 25.09
C LYS A 68 10.24 -16.83 25.60
N ARG A 69 9.07 -16.21 25.55
CA ARG A 69 7.80 -16.81 25.99
C ARG A 69 7.15 -17.62 24.89
N GLU A 70 7.13 -17.08 23.67
CA GLU A 70 6.38 -17.63 22.56
C GLU A 70 7.17 -18.67 21.73
N HIS A 71 8.51 -18.65 21.83
CA HIS A 71 9.41 -19.50 21.05
C HIS A 71 9.05 -19.55 19.55
N PRO A 72 8.97 -18.38 18.86
CA PRO A 72 8.62 -18.39 17.44
C PRO A 72 9.73 -19.00 16.58
N ASP A 73 9.35 -19.66 15.48
CA ASP A 73 10.30 -20.15 14.47
C ASP A 73 10.78 -19.00 13.58
N ILE A 74 9.88 -18.04 13.29
CA ILE A 74 10.14 -16.92 12.42
C ILE A 74 9.67 -15.60 13.09
N ILE A 75 10.48 -14.55 12.94
CA ILE A 75 10.06 -13.17 13.16
C ILE A 75 9.91 -12.52 11.79
N HIS A 76 8.67 -12.20 11.39
CA HIS A 76 8.42 -11.41 10.20
C HIS A 76 8.27 -9.93 10.57
N ALA A 77 9.30 -9.15 10.29
CA ALA A 77 9.33 -7.72 10.62
C ALA A 77 8.89 -6.85 9.42
N HIS A 78 7.94 -5.96 9.66
CA HIS A 78 7.50 -4.95 8.70
C HIS A 78 8.25 -3.65 8.90
N TYR A 79 8.93 -3.19 7.85
CA TYR A 79 9.91 -2.10 7.81
C TYR A 79 11.30 -2.50 8.35
N SER A 80 12.33 -1.94 7.76
CA SER A 80 13.74 -2.17 8.15
C SER A 80 14.02 -1.84 9.62
N THR A 81 13.37 -0.80 10.17
CA THR A 81 13.48 -0.44 11.59
C THR A 81 12.99 -1.54 12.52
N CYS A 82 11.90 -2.23 12.16
CA CYS A 82 11.40 -3.39 12.91
C CYS A 82 12.34 -4.59 12.80
N GLY A 83 12.99 -4.77 11.64
CA GLY A 83 14.03 -5.77 11.43
C GLY A 83 15.24 -5.55 12.36
N PHE A 84 15.72 -4.32 12.49
CA PHE A 84 16.80 -4.00 13.44
C PHE A 84 16.39 -4.24 14.90
N VAL A 85 15.13 -3.92 15.28
CA VAL A 85 14.62 -4.24 16.63
C VAL A 85 14.60 -5.74 16.86
N ALA A 86 14.15 -6.53 15.87
CA ALA A 86 14.15 -7.99 15.95
C ALA A 86 15.56 -8.54 16.13
N SER A 87 16.53 -8.04 15.36
CA SER A 87 17.93 -8.46 15.45
C SER A 87 18.52 -8.17 16.83
N LEU A 88 18.32 -6.97 17.36
CA LEU A 88 18.79 -6.61 18.71
C LEU A 88 18.09 -7.44 19.81
N ALA A 89 16.81 -7.69 19.66
CA ALA A 89 16.03 -8.48 20.62
C ALA A 89 16.50 -9.94 20.71
N THR A 90 16.95 -10.52 19.58
CA THR A 90 17.37 -11.91 19.48
C THR A 90 18.88 -12.11 19.57
N MET A 91 19.65 -11.02 19.65
CA MET A 91 21.11 -11.08 19.82
C MET A 91 21.47 -11.88 21.08
N CYS A 92 22.45 -12.78 20.97
CA CYS A 92 22.91 -13.66 22.06
C CYS A 92 21.83 -14.62 22.60
N MET A 93 20.80 -14.97 21.83
CA MET A 93 19.89 -16.06 22.17
C MET A 93 20.43 -17.39 21.65
N MET A 94 20.37 -18.46 22.45
CA MET A 94 20.82 -19.82 22.05
C MET A 94 19.93 -20.37 20.91
N HIS A 95 18.62 -20.19 21.03
CA HIS A 95 17.64 -20.53 19.97
C HIS A 95 17.14 -19.24 19.35
N LYS A 96 17.72 -18.87 18.20
CA LYS A 96 17.38 -17.66 17.49
C LYS A 96 16.36 -17.97 16.40
N PRO A 97 15.18 -17.32 16.40
CA PRO A 97 14.24 -17.46 15.30
C PRO A 97 14.82 -16.88 14.01
N LYS A 98 14.42 -17.39 12.85
CA LYS A 98 14.73 -16.77 11.55
C LYS A 98 14.11 -15.37 11.48
N ILE A 99 14.82 -14.39 10.95
CA ILE A 99 14.32 -13.02 10.78
C ILE A 99 14.08 -12.75 9.31
N LEU A 100 12.83 -12.62 8.92
CA LEU A 100 12.41 -12.17 7.59
C LEU A 100 11.94 -10.71 7.67
N VAL A 101 12.37 -9.87 6.72
CA VAL A 101 12.03 -8.44 6.73
C VAL A 101 11.33 -8.02 5.46
N SER A 102 10.11 -7.50 5.58
CA SER A 102 9.41 -6.80 4.50
C SER A 102 9.92 -5.37 4.35
N ILE A 103 10.55 -5.07 3.23
CA ILE A 103 11.00 -3.72 2.86
C ILE A 103 9.82 -2.97 2.25
N LEU A 104 9.26 -2.04 3.03
CA LEU A 104 8.10 -1.24 2.65
C LEU A 104 8.55 0.19 2.30
N GLY A 105 8.30 0.61 1.09
CA GLY A 105 8.64 1.95 0.58
C GLY A 105 9.86 1.96 -0.35
N SER A 106 9.99 3.02 -1.11
CA SER A 106 11.17 3.35 -1.90
C SER A 106 12.03 4.36 -1.14
N PHE A 107 13.33 4.32 -1.38
CA PHE A 107 14.27 5.28 -0.80
C PHE A 107 15.17 5.81 -1.93
N PRO A 108 15.63 7.07 -1.86
CA PRO A 108 16.64 7.56 -2.78
C PRO A 108 17.89 6.69 -2.73
N THR A 109 18.42 6.30 -3.87
CA THR A 109 19.51 5.33 -4.05
C THR A 109 20.83 5.72 -3.35
N HIS A 110 21.03 6.98 -3.01
CA HIS A 110 22.26 7.50 -2.40
C HIS A 110 22.15 7.76 -0.89
N ASN A 111 21.09 7.33 -0.23
CA ASN A 111 20.90 7.56 1.20
C ASN A 111 21.70 6.55 2.03
N ALA A 112 22.45 7.02 3.06
CA ALA A 112 23.20 6.18 4.01
C ALA A 112 22.30 5.13 4.70
N LYS A 113 21.01 5.41 4.86
CA LYS A 113 20.01 4.46 5.37
C LYS A 113 19.86 3.24 4.46
N TRP A 114 19.92 3.44 3.13
CA TRP A 114 19.79 2.39 2.14
C TRP A 114 20.99 1.42 2.16
N ARG A 115 22.20 1.95 2.30
CA ARG A 115 23.42 1.15 2.47
C ARG A 115 23.34 0.26 3.71
N ARG A 116 22.82 0.77 4.83
CA ARG A 116 22.61 -0.01 6.07
C ARG A 116 21.57 -1.11 5.90
N VAL A 117 20.46 -0.83 5.21
CA VAL A 117 19.41 -1.83 4.93
C VAL A 117 19.97 -2.94 4.04
N ARG A 118 20.68 -2.58 2.97
CA ARG A 118 21.34 -3.55 2.08
C ARG A 118 22.33 -4.44 2.85
N TRP A 119 23.17 -3.84 3.66
CA TRP A 119 24.09 -4.59 4.52
C TRP A 119 23.35 -5.54 5.47
N ALA A 120 22.26 -5.10 6.09
CA ALA A 120 21.49 -5.91 7.01
C ALA A 120 20.80 -7.09 6.30
N ILE A 121 20.32 -6.92 5.07
CA ILE A 121 19.76 -8.01 4.25
C ILE A 121 20.83 -9.07 3.96
N GLN A 122 22.07 -8.66 3.71
CA GLN A 122 23.16 -9.56 3.32
C GLN A 122 23.84 -10.26 4.52
N ASN A 123 23.78 -9.65 5.74
CA ASN A 123 24.61 -10.10 6.87
C ASN A 123 23.85 -10.32 8.19
N LEU A 124 22.64 -9.82 8.33
CA LEU A 124 21.95 -9.76 9.63
C LEU A 124 20.61 -10.49 9.63
N TRP A 125 19.89 -10.49 8.50
CA TRP A 125 18.57 -11.11 8.36
C TRP A 125 18.64 -12.39 7.54
N ASP A 126 17.84 -13.37 7.92
CA ASP A 126 17.80 -14.68 7.24
C ASP A 126 17.08 -14.60 5.90
N GLY A 127 16.25 -13.55 5.70
CA GLY A 127 15.59 -13.26 4.45
C GLY A 127 15.00 -11.86 4.41
N ALA A 128 14.71 -11.40 3.21
CA ALA A 128 13.99 -10.16 2.97
C ALA A 128 13.08 -10.30 1.77
N LEU A 129 12.01 -9.52 1.73
CA LEU A 129 11.18 -9.35 0.55
C LEU A 129 10.86 -7.86 0.33
N THR A 130 10.60 -7.50 -0.91
CA THR A 130 10.23 -6.13 -1.29
C THR A 130 8.85 -6.09 -1.95
N LYS A 131 8.32 -4.88 -2.17
CA LYS A 131 6.96 -4.68 -2.66
C LYS A 131 6.88 -4.35 -4.16
N SER A 132 8.01 -3.99 -4.79
CA SER A 132 8.08 -3.65 -6.21
C SER A 132 9.44 -4.00 -6.82
N GLU A 133 9.45 -4.28 -8.12
CA GLU A 133 10.67 -4.46 -8.91
C GLU A 133 11.56 -3.22 -8.84
N ARG A 134 10.97 -2.03 -8.87
CA ARG A 134 11.71 -0.77 -8.70
C ARG A 134 12.53 -0.78 -7.41
N THR A 135 11.94 -1.21 -6.28
CA THR A 135 12.65 -1.29 -4.99
C THR A 135 13.71 -2.40 -5.01
N ARG A 136 13.45 -3.55 -5.61
CA ARG A 136 14.44 -4.63 -5.78
C ARG A 136 15.65 -4.14 -6.57
N ASN A 137 15.42 -3.47 -7.71
CA ASN A 137 16.47 -2.94 -8.56
C ASN A 137 17.29 -1.84 -7.85
N GLN A 138 16.63 -0.97 -7.08
CA GLN A 138 17.32 0.02 -6.24
C GLN A 138 18.21 -0.61 -5.16
N LEU A 139 17.81 -1.73 -4.58
CA LEU A 139 18.62 -2.51 -3.64
C LEU A 139 19.82 -3.18 -4.33
N GLY A 140 19.67 -3.57 -5.60
CA GLY A 140 20.66 -4.37 -6.31
C GLY A 140 20.85 -5.74 -5.65
N LEU A 141 19.80 -6.35 -5.14
CA LEU A 141 19.77 -7.66 -4.48
C LEU A 141 18.67 -8.53 -5.11
N ASP A 142 18.97 -9.81 -5.27
CA ASP A 142 17.99 -10.80 -5.71
C ASP A 142 17.16 -11.28 -4.52
N ILE A 143 16.07 -10.57 -4.26
CA ILE A 143 15.11 -10.87 -3.18
C ILE A 143 13.69 -10.93 -3.74
N PRO A 144 12.80 -11.75 -3.17
CA PRO A 144 11.43 -11.88 -3.65
C PRO A 144 10.68 -10.53 -3.69
N VAL A 145 9.93 -10.33 -4.79
CA VAL A 145 9.01 -9.20 -4.94
C VAL A 145 7.59 -9.68 -4.69
N ILE A 146 7.05 -9.32 -3.53
CA ILE A 146 5.70 -9.68 -3.11
C ILE A 146 4.95 -8.41 -2.74
N PRO A 147 4.15 -7.83 -3.64
CA PRO A 147 3.35 -6.63 -3.36
C PRO A 147 2.35 -6.88 -2.25
N ASN A 148 1.74 -5.83 -1.72
CA ASN A 148 0.62 -5.99 -0.80
C ASN A 148 -0.61 -6.47 -1.57
N GLY A 149 -1.38 -7.37 -0.98
CA GLY A 149 -2.65 -7.83 -1.52
C GLY A 149 -3.80 -6.85 -1.25
N VAL A 150 -4.86 -7.00 -2.01
CA VAL A 150 -6.14 -6.31 -1.80
C VAL A 150 -7.22 -7.30 -1.38
N ASN A 151 -8.06 -6.90 -0.42
CA ASN A 151 -9.20 -7.69 0.02
C ASN A 151 -10.39 -7.48 -0.92
N LEU A 152 -10.69 -8.46 -1.75
CA LEU A 152 -11.76 -8.40 -2.75
C LEU A 152 -13.17 -8.55 -2.17
N ASP A 153 -13.32 -8.97 -0.91
CA ASP A 153 -14.60 -9.00 -0.20
C ASP A 153 -15.01 -7.59 0.25
N ILE A 154 -14.01 -6.76 0.58
CA ILE A 154 -14.22 -5.37 0.97
C ILE A 154 -14.25 -4.48 -0.28
N PHE A 155 -13.19 -4.51 -1.09
CA PHE A 155 -13.05 -3.68 -2.29
C PHE A 155 -13.65 -4.38 -3.50
N ARG A 156 -14.85 -3.97 -3.88
CA ARG A 156 -15.62 -4.56 -4.97
C ARG A 156 -16.45 -3.50 -5.69
N PRO A 157 -16.83 -3.73 -6.95
CA PRO A 157 -17.72 -2.85 -7.67
C PRO A 157 -19.10 -2.77 -6.97
N MET A 158 -19.65 -1.57 -6.95
CA MET A 158 -20.99 -1.23 -6.47
C MET A 158 -21.66 -0.33 -7.51
N ASP A 159 -22.97 -0.25 -7.48
CA ASP A 159 -23.71 0.74 -8.28
C ASP A 159 -23.27 2.15 -7.89
N GLN A 160 -22.88 2.97 -8.89
CA GLN A 160 -22.34 4.30 -8.66
C GLN A 160 -23.36 5.25 -8.05
N ALA A 161 -24.63 5.14 -8.46
CA ALA A 161 -25.70 6.03 -7.94
C ALA A 161 -25.97 5.73 -6.45
N GLU A 162 -26.03 4.45 -6.08
CA GLU A 162 -26.15 4.05 -4.68
C GLU A 162 -24.94 4.49 -3.85
N ALA A 163 -23.72 4.32 -4.39
CA ALA A 163 -22.51 4.76 -3.72
C ALA A 163 -22.48 6.27 -3.51
N ARG A 164 -22.86 7.06 -4.53
CA ARG A 164 -22.98 8.53 -4.44
C ARG A 164 -23.98 8.95 -3.36
N LYS A 165 -25.14 8.31 -3.32
CA LYS A 165 -26.14 8.57 -2.28
C LYS A 165 -25.58 8.35 -0.87
N LYS A 166 -24.81 7.26 -0.67
CA LYS A 166 -24.20 6.93 0.64
C LYS A 166 -23.17 7.94 1.13
N VAL A 167 -22.41 8.56 0.21
CA VAL A 167 -21.35 9.54 0.55
C VAL A 167 -21.81 10.99 0.39
N GLY A 168 -23.07 11.24 0.01
CA GLY A 168 -23.62 12.58 -0.17
C GLY A 168 -23.19 13.30 -1.45
N PHE A 169 -22.75 12.56 -2.47
CA PHE A 169 -22.44 13.13 -3.79
C PHE A 169 -23.71 13.31 -4.61
N ALA A 170 -23.74 14.38 -5.42
CA ALA A 170 -24.84 14.59 -6.34
C ALA A 170 -24.97 13.42 -7.35
N PRO A 171 -26.21 13.02 -7.72
CA PRO A 171 -26.40 12.01 -8.75
C PRO A 171 -25.85 12.51 -10.10
N LYS A 172 -25.48 11.58 -10.99
CA LYS A 172 -25.22 11.94 -12.39
C LYS A 172 -26.56 12.25 -13.05
N ASP A 173 -26.66 13.47 -13.60
CA ASP A 173 -27.85 13.85 -14.38
C ASP A 173 -27.82 13.13 -15.73
N LYS A 174 -28.88 12.36 -16.02
CA LYS A 174 -29.06 11.67 -17.31
C LYS A 174 -29.21 12.66 -18.47
N LEU A 175 -29.62 13.90 -18.21
CA LEU A 175 -29.82 14.97 -19.18
C LEU A 175 -28.57 15.85 -19.40
N GLN A 176 -27.46 15.55 -18.75
CA GLN A 176 -26.17 16.24 -18.88
C GLN A 176 -26.18 17.77 -18.61
N THR A 177 -27.18 18.29 -17.92
CA THR A 177 -27.27 19.74 -17.68
C THR A 177 -26.37 20.24 -16.57
N THR A 178 -25.96 19.37 -15.62
CA THR A 178 -24.96 19.68 -14.56
C THR A 178 -24.15 18.44 -14.19
N ASN A 179 -23.13 18.12 -14.95
CA ASN A 179 -22.24 16.99 -14.61
C ASN A 179 -21.24 17.39 -13.55
N HIS A 180 -21.61 17.22 -12.29
CA HIS A 180 -20.67 17.38 -11.20
C HIS A 180 -19.72 16.16 -11.16
N THR A 181 -18.44 16.44 -11.31
CA THR A 181 -17.36 15.43 -11.33
C THR A 181 -16.70 15.35 -9.95
N TYR A 182 -16.57 14.14 -9.44
CA TYR A 182 -15.94 13.88 -8.14
C TYR A 182 -14.63 13.14 -8.34
N ILE A 183 -13.52 13.81 -8.05
CA ILE A 183 -12.18 13.22 -8.01
C ILE A 183 -11.84 12.99 -6.54
N ILE A 184 -11.52 11.75 -6.17
CA ILE A 184 -11.09 11.43 -4.81
C ILE A 184 -9.57 11.34 -4.70
N TRP A 185 -9.06 11.72 -3.54
CA TRP A 185 -7.65 11.63 -3.19
C TRP A 185 -7.53 10.97 -1.80
N CYS A 186 -7.06 9.71 -1.77
CA CYS A 186 -7.14 8.87 -0.57
C CYS A 186 -5.92 9.02 0.34
N SER A 187 -5.79 10.15 1.01
CA SER A 187 -4.80 10.37 2.08
C SER A 187 -5.19 11.54 2.98
N ASN A 188 -4.43 11.76 4.09
CA ASN A 188 -4.51 13.00 4.86
C ASN A 188 -3.69 14.09 4.15
N PRO A 189 -4.26 15.27 3.83
CA PRO A 189 -3.56 16.39 3.21
C PRO A 189 -2.30 16.88 3.95
N GLU A 190 -2.21 16.67 5.25
CA GLU A 190 -1.04 17.02 6.06
C GLU A 190 0.19 16.12 5.80
N ARG A 191 0.02 15.04 5.06
CA ARG A 191 1.12 14.14 4.71
C ARG A 191 1.88 14.67 3.51
N VAL A 192 3.02 15.30 3.75
CA VAL A 192 3.84 15.99 2.74
C VAL A 192 4.19 15.04 1.57
N GLU A 193 4.59 13.81 1.86
CA GLU A 193 4.99 12.82 0.85
C GLU A 193 3.85 12.35 -0.06
N LYS A 194 2.60 12.72 0.25
CA LYS A 194 1.41 12.45 -0.57
C LYS A 194 1.08 13.59 -1.53
N ASN A 195 1.68 14.75 -1.31
CA ASN A 195 1.68 15.89 -2.21
C ASN A 195 0.26 16.38 -2.61
N TRP A 196 -0.55 16.73 -1.58
CA TRP A 196 -1.86 17.31 -1.80
C TRP A 196 -1.83 18.57 -2.68
N PRO A 197 -0.84 19.50 -2.53
CA PRO A 197 -0.77 20.69 -3.38
C PRO A 197 -0.65 20.38 -4.88
N LEU A 198 0.01 19.28 -5.26
CA LEU A 198 0.09 18.84 -6.65
C LEU A 198 -1.29 18.39 -7.17
N ALA A 199 -2.08 17.71 -6.34
CA ALA A 199 -3.45 17.31 -6.71
C ALA A 199 -4.35 18.53 -6.94
N GLU A 200 -4.28 19.52 -6.04
CA GLU A 200 -5.03 20.80 -6.19
C GLU A 200 -4.61 21.55 -7.47
N ALA A 201 -3.30 21.64 -7.73
CA ALA A 201 -2.78 22.32 -8.91
C ALA A 201 -3.23 21.64 -10.22
N ALA A 202 -3.19 20.30 -10.29
CA ALA A 202 -3.62 19.54 -11.45
C ALA A 202 -5.13 19.72 -11.74
N VAL A 203 -5.97 19.65 -10.69
CA VAL A 203 -7.41 19.85 -10.82
C VAL A 203 -7.73 21.31 -11.21
N LYS A 204 -7.04 22.28 -10.62
CA LYS A 204 -7.18 23.71 -11.00
C LYS A 204 -6.80 23.94 -12.46
N GLN A 205 -5.71 23.33 -12.93
CA GLN A 205 -5.29 23.43 -14.33
C GLN A 205 -6.37 22.84 -15.27
N LEU A 206 -6.96 21.69 -14.93
CA LEU A 206 -8.06 21.11 -15.69
C LEU A 206 -9.30 22.03 -15.72
N GLN A 207 -9.66 22.66 -14.62
CA GLN A 207 -10.79 23.61 -14.57
C GLN A 207 -10.55 24.85 -15.43
N ILE A 208 -9.30 25.33 -15.54
CA ILE A 208 -8.94 26.46 -16.41
C ILE A 208 -9.09 26.06 -17.89
N THR A 209 -8.63 24.87 -18.27
CA THR A 209 -8.70 24.40 -19.66
C THR A 209 -10.10 23.95 -20.04
N ASN A 210 -10.92 23.53 -19.08
CA ASN A 210 -12.28 23.06 -19.29
C ASN A 210 -13.27 23.67 -18.29
N TYR A 211 -13.60 24.94 -18.48
CA TYR A 211 -14.46 25.73 -17.58
C TYR A 211 -15.91 25.22 -17.42
N LYS A 212 -16.34 24.29 -18.27
CA LYS A 212 -17.68 23.67 -18.18
C LYS A 212 -17.75 22.55 -17.12
N LEU A 213 -16.63 22.03 -16.67
CA LEU A 213 -16.57 20.97 -15.67
C LEU A 213 -16.70 21.55 -14.26
N GLN A 214 -17.72 21.14 -13.53
CA GLN A 214 -17.81 21.36 -12.10
C GLN A 214 -17.09 20.19 -11.38
N ILE A 215 -15.90 20.43 -10.87
CA ILE A 215 -15.05 19.41 -10.27
C ILE A 215 -14.92 19.66 -8.77
N SER A 216 -15.16 18.59 -7.99
CA SER A 216 -14.80 18.54 -6.57
C SER A 216 -13.66 17.56 -6.36
N LEU A 217 -12.55 18.05 -5.82
CA LEU A 217 -11.44 17.21 -5.32
C LEU A 217 -11.67 16.90 -3.84
N ILE A 218 -11.87 15.63 -3.50
CA ILE A 218 -12.29 15.19 -2.17
C ILE A 218 -11.17 14.39 -1.49
N PRO A 219 -10.58 14.89 -0.39
CA PRO A 219 -9.63 14.12 0.40
C PRO A 219 -10.39 13.07 1.24
N VAL A 220 -10.05 11.78 1.04
CA VAL A 220 -10.64 10.65 1.76
C VAL A 220 -9.62 10.12 2.77
N TYR A 221 -9.83 10.39 4.04
CA TYR A 221 -8.95 9.94 5.13
C TYR A 221 -9.73 9.72 6.44
N ASN A 222 -9.13 9.04 7.39
CA ASN A 222 -9.79 8.63 8.65
C ASN A 222 -11.10 7.85 8.42
N LYS A 223 -11.15 7.07 7.34
CA LYS A 223 -12.26 6.24 6.94
C LYS A 223 -11.93 4.76 7.11
N THR A 224 -12.93 3.96 7.35
CA THR A 224 -12.83 2.50 7.31
C THR A 224 -12.59 2.01 5.88
N PRO A 225 -12.03 0.80 5.66
CA PRO A 225 -11.89 0.24 4.32
C PRO A 225 -13.21 0.17 3.54
N GLN A 226 -14.33 -0.11 4.21
CA GLN A 226 -15.67 -0.16 3.61
C GLN A 226 -16.15 1.22 3.14
N GLU A 227 -15.90 2.26 3.95
CA GLU A 227 -16.19 3.64 3.52
C GLU A 227 -15.31 4.03 2.34
N VAL A 228 -14.00 3.72 2.35
CA VAL A 228 -13.09 3.99 1.22
C VAL A 228 -13.58 3.30 -0.04
N CYS A 229 -14.01 2.02 0.06
CA CYS A 229 -14.64 1.31 -1.05
C CYS A 229 -15.87 2.06 -1.60
N THR A 230 -16.72 2.60 -0.71
CA THR A 230 -17.89 3.37 -1.12
C THR A 230 -17.49 4.65 -1.87
N TYR A 231 -16.49 5.39 -1.38
CA TYR A 231 -15.95 6.57 -2.07
C TYR A 231 -15.37 6.22 -3.45
N MET A 232 -14.63 5.11 -3.57
CA MET A 232 -14.07 4.64 -4.85
C MET A 232 -15.14 4.30 -5.88
N ASN A 233 -16.28 3.77 -5.43
CA ASN A 233 -17.41 3.48 -6.30
C ASN A 233 -18.22 4.74 -6.65
N ALA A 234 -18.29 5.72 -5.75
CA ALA A 234 -19.00 6.99 -5.97
C ALA A 234 -18.26 7.93 -6.93
N ALA A 235 -16.92 7.92 -6.87
CA ALA A 235 -16.07 8.83 -7.61
C ALA A 235 -16.03 8.54 -9.12
N ASP A 236 -15.66 9.55 -9.89
CA ASP A 236 -15.38 9.45 -11.31
C ASP A 236 -13.92 9.06 -11.56
N CYS A 237 -13.00 9.45 -10.65
CA CYS A 237 -11.58 9.14 -10.73
C CYS A 237 -10.93 9.14 -9.34
N LEU A 238 -9.95 8.24 -9.15
CA LEU A 238 -8.94 8.34 -8.10
C LEU A 238 -7.74 9.12 -8.64
N LEU A 239 -7.30 10.14 -7.93
CA LEU A 239 -6.03 10.85 -8.18
C LEU A 239 -5.01 10.49 -7.09
N LEU A 240 -3.82 10.03 -7.48
CA LEU A 240 -2.67 9.81 -6.60
C LEU A 240 -1.50 10.67 -7.05
N THR A 241 -1.00 11.55 -6.18
CA THR A 241 0.07 12.52 -6.47
C THR A 241 1.30 12.33 -5.59
N SER A 242 1.48 11.13 -5.02
CA SER A 242 2.60 10.84 -4.11
C SER A 242 3.97 11.08 -4.78
N ASP A 243 4.92 11.60 -4.02
CA ASP A 243 6.32 11.76 -4.47
C ASP A 243 7.06 10.42 -4.50
N SER A 244 6.66 9.49 -3.64
CA SER A 244 7.32 8.19 -3.50
C SER A 244 6.42 7.15 -2.84
N GLU A 245 6.40 5.95 -3.44
CA GLU A 245 5.69 4.77 -2.93
C GLU A 245 6.51 3.50 -3.18
N GLY A 246 6.21 2.44 -2.44
CA GLY A 246 6.74 1.10 -2.75
C GLY A 246 5.81 0.33 -3.71
N SER A 247 4.57 0.12 -3.26
CA SER A 247 3.47 -0.47 -4.01
C SER A 247 2.18 0.05 -3.37
N PRO A 248 1.60 1.14 -3.90
CA PRO A 248 0.50 1.85 -3.24
C PRO A 248 -0.77 0.99 -3.19
N ASN A 249 -1.28 0.75 -1.97
CA ASN A 249 -2.48 -0.06 -1.78
C ASN A 249 -3.71 0.56 -2.43
N VAL A 250 -3.82 1.88 -2.35
CA VAL A 250 -4.96 2.63 -2.89
C VAL A 250 -5.17 2.40 -4.39
N ILE A 251 -4.10 2.15 -5.15
CA ILE A 251 -4.19 1.79 -6.58
C ILE A 251 -4.89 0.44 -6.74
N LYS A 252 -4.46 -0.58 -5.99
CA LYS A 252 -5.06 -1.92 -6.05
C LYS A 252 -6.50 -1.92 -5.52
N GLU A 253 -6.78 -1.13 -4.49
CA GLU A 253 -8.12 -0.92 -3.94
C GLU A 253 -9.06 -0.27 -4.99
N ALA A 254 -8.58 0.75 -5.70
CA ALA A 254 -9.31 1.38 -6.79
C ALA A 254 -9.51 0.44 -7.98
N MET A 255 -8.47 -0.30 -8.39
CA MET A 255 -8.58 -1.35 -9.41
C MET A 255 -9.65 -2.39 -9.03
N ALA A 256 -9.65 -2.86 -7.77
CA ALA A 256 -10.63 -3.82 -7.26
C ALA A 256 -12.09 -3.28 -7.30
N CYS A 257 -12.27 -1.97 -7.21
CA CYS A 257 -13.54 -1.27 -7.36
C CYS A 257 -13.83 -0.86 -8.82
N ASN A 258 -12.97 -1.19 -9.78
CA ASN A 258 -13.02 -0.72 -11.17
C ASN A 258 -13.05 0.82 -11.29
N CYS A 259 -12.49 1.55 -10.32
CA CYS A 259 -12.39 3.00 -10.33
C CYS A 259 -11.31 3.45 -11.33
N PRO A 260 -11.60 4.40 -12.24
CA PRO A 260 -10.57 5.01 -13.07
C PRO A 260 -9.48 5.69 -12.24
N ILE A 261 -8.24 5.71 -12.72
CA ILE A 261 -7.08 6.15 -11.93
C ILE A 261 -6.20 7.08 -12.75
N VAL A 262 -5.83 8.21 -12.14
CA VAL A 262 -4.71 9.05 -12.61
C VAL A 262 -3.68 9.14 -11.49
N THR A 263 -2.41 8.96 -11.82
CA THR A 263 -1.35 8.87 -10.80
C THR A 263 -0.02 9.39 -11.30
N THR A 264 0.83 9.88 -10.38
CA THR A 264 2.27 10.05 -10.62
C THR A 264 2.96 8.69 -10.74
N ASP A 265 4.12 8.64 -11.43
CA ASP A 265 4.92 7.42 -11.61
C ASP A 265 5.67 7.03 -10.33
N VAL A 266 5.00 6.33 -9.44
CA VAL A 266 5.56 5.89 -8.15
C VAL A 266 5.37 4.39 -7.91
N GLY A 267 6.34 3.77 -7.25
CA GLY A 267 6.28 2.35 -6.91
C GLY A 267 6.14 1.45 -8.14
N ASP A 268 5.09 0.62 -8.13
CA ASP A 268 4.75 -0.34 -9.18
C ASP A 268 3.54 0.09 -10.04
N VAL A 269 3.14 1.38 -10.01
CA VAL A 269 1.90 1.84 -10.67
C VAL A 269 1.91 1.63 -12.18
N LYS A 270 3.07 1.82 -12.86
CA LYS A 270 3.19 1.56 -14.31
C LYS A 270 2.91 0.11 -14.67
N GLU A 271 3.43 -0.82 -13.86
CA GLU A 271 3.22 -2.25 -14.06
C GLU A 271 1.74 -2.61 -13.84
N ARG A 272 1.12 -2.06 -12.79
CA ARG A 272 -0.27 -2.36 -12.43
C ARG A 272 -1.28 -1.80 -13.43
N LEU A 273 -1.03 -0.60 -13.94
CA LEU A 273 -1.96 0.12 -14.82
C LEU A 273 -1.63 -0.03 -16.31
N HIS A 274 -0.60 -0.82 -16.67
CA HIS A 274 -0.22 -1.03 -18.06
C HIS A 274 -1.39 -1.56 -18.88
N ASN A 275 -1.74 -0.87 -19.99
CA ASN A 275 -2.85 -1.20 -20.88
C ASN A 275 -4.22 -1.33 -20.18
N LEU A 276 -4.44 -0.67 -19.04
CA LEU A 276 -5.74 -0.60 -18.40
C LEU A 276 -6.46 0.67 -18.85
N GLU A 277 -7.47 0.52 -19.68
CA GLU A 277 -8.25 1.65 -20.21
C GLU A 277 -8.84 2.51 -19.10
N GLY A 278 -8.82 3.83 -19.28
CA GLY A 278 -9.30 4.80 -18.30
C GLY A 278 -8.34 5.04 -17.13
N CYS A 279 -7.13 4.46 -17.16
CA CYS A 279 -6.08 4.67 -16.17
C CYS A 279 -4.83 5.25 -16.82
N PHE A 280 -4.25 6.29 -16.20
CA PHE A 280 -3.08 6.98 -16.74
C PHE A 280 -2.03 7.23 -15.67
N VAL A 281 -0.76 7.20 -16.09
CA VAL A 281 0.40 7.46 -15.24
C VAL A 281 1.19 8.61 -15.82
N ALA A 282 1.12 9.75 -15.15
CA ALA A 282 1.85 10.95 -15.56
C ALA A 282 3.37 10.71 -15.45
N PRO A 283 4.15 11.13 -16.45
CA PRO A 283 5.60 10.96 -16.45
C PRO A 283 6.26 11.85 -15.39
N ILE A 284 7.47 11.47 -14.99
CA ILE A 284 8.31 12.27 -14.09
C ILE A 284 8.87 13.47 -14.86
N GLY A 285 8.86 14.66 -14.25
CA GLY A 285 9.37 15.88 -14.85
C GLY A 285 9.45 17.02 -13.84
N ASP A 286 9.64 18.25 -14.33
CA ASP A 286 9.48 19.42 -13.48
C ASP A 286 8.02 19.61 -13.05
N LEU A 287 7.80 20.45 -12.03
CA LEU A 287 6.47 20.60 -11.41
C LEU A 287 5.40 21.05 -12.41
N SER A 288 5.74 22.00 -13.29
CA SER A 288 4.78 22.56 -14.26
C SER A 288 4.39 21.53 -15.32
N PHE A 289 5.35 20.75 -15.78
CA PHE A 289 5.14 19.63 -16.70
C PHE A 289 4.23 18.56 -16.08
N VAL A 290 4.53 18.12 -14.86
CA VAL A 290 3.74 17.09 -14.17
C VAL A 290 2.30 17.56 -13.92
N ILE A 291 2.10 18.84 -13.53
CA ILE A 291 0.75 19.44 -13.39
C ILE A 291 -0.01 19.36 -14.71
N GLY A 292 0.63 19.75 -15.82
CA GLY A 292 0.02 19.71 -17.15
C GLY A 292 -0.37 18.31 -17.61
N GLU A 293 0.52 17.33 -17.43
CA GLU A 293 0.25 15.94 -17.79
C GLU A 293 -0.84 15.30 -16.91
N LEU A 294 -0.84 15.58 -15.59
CA LEU A 294 -1.93 15.11 -14.71
C LEU A 294 -3.28 15.73 -15.13
N ALA A 295 -3.33 17.02 -15.45
CA ALA A 295 -4.58 17.66 -15.90
C ALA A 295 -5.10 17.04 -17.20
N LYS A 296 -4.22 16.82 -18.18
CA LYS A 296 -4.52 16.16 -19.45
C LYS A 296 -4.98 14.70 -19.26
N ASP A 297 -4.33 13.96 -18.36
CA ASP A 297 -4.70 12.58 -18.07
C ASP A 297 -6.03 12.50 -17.30
N LEU A 298 -6.32 13.45 -16.41
CA LEU A 298 -7.63 13.61 -15.80
C LEU A 298 -8.71 13.87 -16.85
N GLU A 299 -8.47 14.75 -17.82
CA GLU A 299 -9.40 15.03 -18.90
C GLU A 299 -9.71 13.76 -19.73
N LYS A 300 -8.68 12.99 -20.13
CA LYS A 300 -8.85 11.71 -20.82
C LYS A 300 -9.64 10.69 -20.00
N THR A 301 -9.33 10.58 -18.70
CA THR A 301 -10.03 9.69 -17.77
C THR A 301 -11.50 10.04 -17.66
N LEU A 302 -11.81 11.33 -17.53
CA LEU A 302 -13.20 11.79 -17.44
C LEU A 302 -13.95 11.62 -18.76
N ALA A 303 -13.29 11.83 -19.90
CA ALA A 303 -13.85 11.56 -21.23
C ALA A 303 -14.09 10.07 -21.48
N PHE A 304 -13.30 9.16 -20.88
CA PHE A 304 -13.54 7.72 -20.93
C PHE A 304 -14.92 7.36 -20.35
N GLY A 305 -15.34 8.01 -19.29
CA GLY A 305 -16.72 8.04 -18.80
C GLY A 305 -17.30 6.71 -18.29
N LYS A 306 -16.49 5.64 -18.21
CA LYS A 306 -16.89 4.29 -17.79
C LYS A 306 -16.09 3.85 -16.55
N ARG A 307 -16.49 2.71 -15.99
CA ARG A 307 -15.67 1.95 -15.03
C ARG A 307 -14.61 1.14 -15.79
N THR A 308 -13.49 0.85 -15.14
CA THR A 308 -12.37 0.10 -15.72
C THR A 308 -12.52 -1.41 -15.52
N GLU A 309 -11.62 -2.19 -16.12
CA GLU A 309 -11.50 -3.65 -15.90
C GLU A 309 -10.42 -3.98 -14.83
N GLY A 310 -10.17 -3.04 -13.92
CA GLY A 310 -9.10 -3.17 -12.92
C GLY A 310 -9.22 -4.39 -12.02
N ARG A 311 -10.46 -4.77 -11.63
CA ARG A 311 -10.70 -5.97 -10.81
C ARG A 311 -10.26 -7.25 -11.52
N LYS A 312 -10.52 -7.36 -12.81
CA LYS A 312 -10.08 -8.50 -13.61
C LYS A 312 -8.56 -8.62 -13.58
N ARG A 313 -7.83 -7.50 -13.76
CA ARG A 313 -6.38 -7.45 -13.68
C ARG A 313 -5.86 -7.85 -12.30
N ILE A 314 -6.51 -7.46 -11.20
CA ILE A 314 -6.13 -7.88 -9.84
C ILE A 314 -6.17 -9.41 -9.71
N VAL A 315 -7.20 -10.06 -10.26
CA VAL A 315 -7.35 -11.53 -10.24
C VAL A 315 -6.30 -12.19 -11.13
N GLU A 316 -6.10 -11.70 -12.35
CA GLU A 316 -5.10 -12.22 -13.31
C GLU A 316 -3.67 -12.13 -12.74
N ASP A 317 -3.32 -11.01 -12.10
CA ASP A 317 -2.01 -10.77 -11.46
C ASP A 317 -1.87 -11.48 -10.10
N ARG A 318 -2.89 -12.20 -9.62
CA ARG A 318 -2.94 -12.86 -8.31
C ARG A 318 -2.59 -11.92 -7.16
N LEU A 319 -3.19 -10.72 -7.18
CA LEU A 319 -3.00 -9.68 -6.14
C LEU A 319 -4.07 -9.71 -5.05
N GLU A 320 -4.91 -10.73 -5.00
CA GLU A 320 -5.81 -10.98 -3.88
C GLU A 320 -5.01 -11.25 -2.61
N ILE A 321 -5.53 -10.79 -1.48
CA ILE A 321 -4.80 -10.89 -0.21
C ILE A 321 -4.49 -12.33 0.19
N SER A 322 -5.36 -13.29 -0.13
CA SER A 322 -5.15 -14.73 0.08
C SER A 322 -4.03 -15.29 -0.81
N GLN A 323 -3.95 -14.88 -2.09
CA GLN A 323 -2.87 -15.29 -2.99
C GLN A 323 -1.53 -14.72 -2.54
N ILE A 324 -1.51 -13.47 -2.06
CA ILE A 324 -0.31 -12.85 -1.48
C ILE A 324 0.11 -13.57 -0.19
N ALA A 325 -0.84 -13.99 0.66
CA ALA A 325 -0.53 -14.78 1.84
C ALA A 325 0.19 -16.09 1.49
N LYS A 326 -0.29 -16.83 0.49
CA LYS A 326 0.35 -18.07 0.01
C LYS A 326 1.78 -17.82 -0.49
N ARG A 327 2.00 -16.75 -1.28
CA ARG A 327 3.35 -16.39 -1.74
C ARG A 327 4.29 -15.99 -0.59
N ILE A 328 3.78 -15.43 0.50
CA ILE A 328 4.58 -15.12 1.69
C ILE A 328 4.91 -16.40 2.44
N ILE A 329 3.99 -17.36 2.52
CA ILE A 329 4.21 -18.68 3.14
C ILE A 329 5.32 -19.44 2.43
N GLU A 330 5.37 -19.40 1.09
CA GLU A 330 6.47 -19.98 0.30
C GLU A 330 7.85 -19.41 0.68
N VAL A 331 7.91 -18.16 1.13
CA VAL A 331 9.17 -17.54 1.60
C VAL A 331 9.51 -17.95 3.04
N TYR A 332 8.52 -18.40 3.82
CA TYR A 332 8.77 -18.90 5.17
C TYR A 332 9.36 -20.33 5.19
N GLU A 333 9.08 -21.12 4.17
CA GLU A 333 9.61 -22.48 3.98
C GLU A 333 11.10 -22.48 3.57
#